data_d932b82d0fbb5729051e562bf4f3e144
#
_entry.id   d932b82d0fbb5729051e562bf4f3e144
#
_cell.length_a   1.000
_cell.length_b   1.000
_cell.length_c   1.000
_cell.angle_alpha   90.00
_cell.angle_beta   90.00
_cell.angle_gamma   90.00
#
_symmetry.space_group_name_H-M   'P 1'
#
loop_
_entity.id
_entity.type
_entity.pdbx_description
1 polymer ?
#
loop_
_entity_poly.entity_id
_entity_poly.type
_entity_poly.pdbx_seq_one_letter_code
_entity_poly.pdbx_strand_id
1 'polypeptide(L)'
;MAISTPHAQSPSQSHLGSRADATADASASAPSGKIPRRLVGLGVLFLLLLASIVASIVFGSRQIPFGEVSAVFRDLGTAFGHAEGLNVDQRVIVELRIPRTLLGLVAGAALGASGALIQGHTRNPLADTGILGINYGASLAVVASFSLLGVTSVWATSMWAFGGAIAATALVFSLASIGGGQANPMTLVLGGAALSAVLSAIISGFILTDDANLDRMRFWTVGSIAGRDLTVFYGVLPFILVGLLLAFITAPQLNLLNLGDDIASGPVSYTHLTLPTKRIV
;
A
#
# COMPACT_ATOMS: atom_id res chain seq x y z
N MET A 1 -14.67 12.73 -74.86
CA MET A 1 -13.94 13.59 -75.83
C MET A 1 -12.86 14.30 -74.99
N ALA A 2 -11.58 14.14 -75.42
CA ALA A 2 -10.37 14.80 -74.94
C ALA A 2 -9.81 14.36 -73.56
N ILE A 3 -8.90 13.46 -73.69
CA ILE A 3 -7.82 13.03 -72.82
C ILE A 3 -6.73 14.14 -72.79
N SER A 4 -6.21 14.50 -71.63
CA SER A 4 -4.92 15.14 -71.50
C SER A 4 -4.12 14.56 -70.35
N THR A 5 -3.00 13.98 -70.67
CA THR A 5 -1.97 13.36 -69.85
C THR A 5 -1.09 14.41 -69.19
N PRO A 6 -0.56 14.15 -67.96
CA PRO A 6 0.39 15.01 -67.26
C PRO A 6 1.83 14.70 -67.66
N HIS A 7 2.60 15.74 -67.80
CA HIS A 7 4.05 15.77 -68.05
C HIS A 7 4.83 15.24 -66.86
N ALA A 8 5.75 14.33 -67.16
CA ALA A 8 6.88 13.96 -66.31
C ALA A 8 7.92 15.08 -66.26
N GLN A 9 8.32 15.53 -65.08
CA GLN A 9 9.52 16.33 -64.87
C GLN A 9 10.56 15.51 -64.10
N SER A 10 11.74 15.41 -64.66
CA SER A 10 12.92 14.72 -64.15
C SER A 10 13.58 15.48 -62.97
N PRO A 11 14.29 14.81 -62.07
CA PRO A 11 14.97 15.45 -60.94
C PRO A 11 16.31 16.04 -61.38
N SER A 12 16.52 17.29 -61.08
CA SER A 12 17.83 17.97 -61.17
C SER A 12 18.69 17.63 -59.96
N GLN A 13 19.84 17.05 -60.25
CA GLN A 13 20.99 16.95 -59.35
C GLN A 13 21.61 18.33 -59.13
N SER A 14 21.79 18.68 -57.85
CA SER A 14 22.91 19.53 -57.39
C SER A 14 22.72 19.81 -55.91
N HIS A 15 23.56 19.26 -55.09
CA HIS A 15 24.27 19.87 -53.96
C HIS A 15 25.08 18.82 -53.20
N LEU A 16 26.18 18.41 -53.83
CA LEU A 16 27.37 17.94 -53.12
C LEU A 16 28.12 19.20 -52.68
N GLY A 17 28.20 19.46 -51.40
CA GLY A 17 29.01 20.54 -50.84
C GLY A 17 28.56 20.95 -49.45
N SER A 18 29.24 20.46 -48.51
CA SER A 18 29.53 20.95 -47.15
C SER A 18 29.39 19.89 -46.07
N ARG A 19 30.31 18.95 -46.14
CA ARG A 19 30.64 18.07 -45.02
C ARG A 19 32.03 18.49 -44.51
N ALA A 20 32.08 19.62 -43.82
CA ALA A 20 33.24 20.01 -43.01
C ALA A 20 32.76 21.21 -42.16
N ASP A 21 32.61 20.99 -40.88
CA ASP A 21 32.48 21.86 -39.76
C ASP A 21 31.27 21.53 -38.82
N ALA A 22 31.31 20.30 -38.33
CA ALA A 22 30.47 19.94 -37.19
C ALA A 22 31.26 19.06 -36.18
N THR A 23 32.50 19.44 -35.93
CA THR A 23 33.32 18.86 -34.89
C THR A 23 33.90 19.95 -34.00
N ALA A 24 33.05 20.62 -33.22
CA ALA A 24 33.46 21.39 -32.06
C ALA A 24 32.21 21.96 -31.38
N ASP A 25 31.58 21.23 -30.53
CA ASP A 25 30.97 21.69 -29.30
C ASP A 25 30.30 20.50 -28.53
N ALA A 26 31.07 19.46 -28.35
CA ALA A 26 30.80 18.50 -27.27
C ALA A 26 31.46 19.04 -26.00
N SER A 27 31.06 20.23 -25.57
CA SER A 27 31.26 20.64 -24.19
C SER A 27 30.37 19.74 -23.35
N ALA A 28 30.96 18.63 -22.87
CA ALA A 28 30.42 17.80 -21.83
C ALA A 28 30.09 18.71 -20.66
N SER A 29 28.86 19.16 -20.55
CA SER A 29 28.33 19.78 -19.36
C SER A 29 28.41 18.72 -18.26
N ALA A 30 29.40 18.87 -17.37
CA ALA A 30 29.49 18.11 -16.14
C ALA A 30 28.12 18.06 -15.50
N PRO A 31 27.66 16.90 -15.01
CA PRO A 31 26.34 16.82 -14.35
C PRO A 31 26.38 17.78 -13.17
N SER A 32 25.66 18.90 -13.31
CA SER A 32 25.45 19.81 -12.21
C SER A 32 24.82 18.99 -11.09
N GLY A 33 25.49 18.90 -9.94
CA GLY A 33 25.08 18.12 -8.77
C GLY A 33 23.80 18.63 -8.11
N LYS A 34 22.76 18.85 -8.89
CA LYS A 34 21.42 19.15 -8.39
C LYS A 34 20.82 17.88 -7.83
N ILE A 35 20.65 17.87 -6.51
CA ILE A 35 19.91 16.81 -5.83
C ILE A 35 18.60 16.58 -6.59
N PRO A 36 18.32 15.36 -7.09
CA PRO A 36 17.11 15.12 -7.87
C PRO A 36 15.89 15.47 -7.01
N ARG A 37 14.91 16.17 -7.59
CA ARG A 37 13.68 16.61 -6.90
C ARG A 37 13.03 15.50 -6.07
N ARG A 38 13.17 14.25 -6.51
CA ARG A 38 12.67 13.06 -5.79
C ARG A 38 13.34 12.85 -4.44
N LEU A 39 14.67 13.03 -4.35
CA LEU A 39 15.39 12.91 -3.08
C LEU A 39 15.03 14.02 -2.10
N VAL A 40 14.82 15.24 -2.61
CA VAL A 40 14.32 16.35 -1.78
C VAL A 40 12.93 16.02 -1.24
N GLY A 41 12.02 15.55 -2.10
CA GLY A 41 10.67 15.15 -1.69
C GLY A 41 10.68 14.05 -0.63
N LEU A 42 11.49 13.00 -0.81
CA LEU A 42 11.65 11.94 0.17
C LEU A 42 12.23 12.46 1.49
N GLY A 43 13.21 13.36 1.44
CA GLY A 43 13.77 14.01 2.63
C GLY A 43 12.72 14.81 3.41
N VAL A 44 11.90 15.58 2.71
CA VAL A 44 10.79 16.33 3.34
C VAL A 44 9.78 15.38 3.97
N LEU A 45 9.36 14.32 3.28
CA LEU A 45 8.43 13.32 3.82
C LEU A 45 9.00 12.62 5.05
N PHE A 46 10.29 12.28 5.03
CA PHE A 46 10.97 11.68 6.18
C PHE A 46 11.02 12.63 7.38
N LEU A 47 11.32 13.90 7.16
CA LEU A 47 11.30 14.92 8.23
C LEU A 47 9.89 15.12 8.79
N LEU A 48 8.87 15.15 7.94
CA LEU A 48 7.47 15.22 8.37
C LEU A 48 7.07 13.98 9.17
N LEU A 49 7.52 12.80 8.79
CA LEU A 49 7.30 11.57 9.54
C LEU A 49 7.95 11.64 10.93
N LEU A 50 9.21 12.06 11.02
CA LEU A 50 9.87 12.24 12.31
C LEU A 50 9.17 13.28 13.18
N ALA A 51 8.79 14.40 12.60
CA ALA A 51 8.04 15.44 13.32
C ALA A 51 6.69 14.91 13.83
N SER A 52 5.98 14.09 13.04
CA SER A 52 4.71 13.49 13.43
C SER A 52 4.88 12.42 14.52
N ILE A 53 5.96 11.65 14.52
CA ILE A 53 6.31 10.72 15.60
C ILE A 53 6.53 11.49 16.92
N VAL A 54 7.36 12.53 16.87
CA VAL A 54 7.62 13.36 18.06
C VAL A 54 6.33 14.01 18.54
N ALA A 55 5.54 14.59 17.64
CA ALA A 55 4.26 15.20 17.98
C ALA A 55 3.29 14.18 18.61
N SER A 56 3.22 12.95 18.09
CA SER A 56 2.37 11.88 18.62
C SER A 56 2.73 11.49 20.05
N ILE A 57 4.01 11.56 20.42
CA ILE A 57 4.49 11.23 21.76
C ILE A 57 4.33 12.43 22.71
N VAL A 58 4.61 13.65 22.24
CA VAL A 58 4.56 14.86 23.07
C VAL A 58 3.12 15.32 23.31
N PHE A 59 2.31 15.34 22.24
CA PHE A 59 0.94 15.84 22.29
C PHE A 59 -0.08 14.72 22.53
N GLY A 60 -1.02 14.97 23.43
CA GLY A 60 -2.12 14.05 23.75
C GLY A 60 -3.21 14.77 24.57
N SER A 61 -4.25 14.03 24.96
CA SER A 61 -5.35 14.55 25.79
C SER A 61 -4.90 15.04 27.16
N ARG A 62 -3.80 14.50 27.69
CA ARG A 62 -3.16 14.93 28.92
C ARG A 62 -1.88 15.69 28.58
N GLN A 63 -1.71 16.90 29.15
CA GLN A 63 -0.48 17.66 29.03
C GLN A 63 0.58 17.06 29.95
N ILE A 64 1.66 16.55 29.36
CA ILE A 64 2.79 15.96 30.09
C ILE A 64 3.99 16.88 29.90
N PRO A 65 4.68 17.28 30.98
CA PRO A 65 5.88 18.08 30.89
C PRO A 65 6.97 17.37 30.04
N PHE A 66 7.69 18.14 29.24
CA PHE A 66 8.76 17.59 28.38
C PHE A 66 9.84 16.84 29.18
N GLY A 67 10.06 17.23 30.43
CA GLY A 67 10.98 16.54 31.35
C GLY A 67 10.60 15.07 31.56
N GLU A 68 9.31 14.77 31.74
CA GLU A 68 8.82 13.39 31.90
C GLU A 68 8.97 12.57 30.63
N VAL A 69 8.71 13.17 29.46
CA VAL A 69 8.94 12.52 28.18
C VAL A 69 10.41 12.16 28.02
N SER A 70 11.33 13.11 28.31
CA SER A 70 12.78 12.87 28.21
C SER A 70 13.29 11.84 29.22
N ALA A 71 12.69 11.77 30.42
CA ALA A 71 13.02 10.78 31.44
C ALA A 71 12.70 9.36 30.97
N VAL A 72 11.50 9.13 30.40
CA VAL A 72 11.14 7.82 29.83
C VAL A 72 12.11 7.39 28.74
N PHE A 73 12.53 8.30 27.84
CA PHE A 73 13.47 7.96 26.76
C PHE A 73 14.91 7.74 27.24
N ARG A 74 15.28 8.31 28.38
CA ARG A 74 16.61 8.11 28.99
C ARG A 74 16.74 6.72 29.61
N ASP A 75 15.65 6.21 30.20
CA ASP A 75 15.61 4.94 30.91
C ASP A 75 14.59 3.95 30.30
N LEU A 76 14.55 3.85 28.97
CA LEU A 76 13.61 2.98 28.23
C LEU A 76 13.59 1.54 28.75
N GLY A 77 14.77 0.97 29.09
CA GLY A 77 14.87 -0.40 29.56
C GLY A 77 14.13 -0.64 30.88
N THR A 78 14.23 0.29 31.82
CA THR A 78 13.51 0.22 33.11
C THR A 78 12.03 0.57 32.95
N ALA A 79 11.70 1.50 32.06
CA ALA A 79 10.33 1.91 31.80
C ALA A 79 9.44 0.78 31.24
N PHE A 80 10.00 -0.10 30.40
CA PHE A 80 9.29 -1.28 29.89
C PHE A 80 9.40 -2.53 30.77
N GLY A 81 10.44 -2.61 31.63
CA GLY A 81 10.67 -3.77 32.48
C GLY A 81 10.00 -3.70 33.86
N HIS A 82 9.77 -2.50 34.42
CA HIS A 82 9.26 -2.29 35.76
C HIS A 82 8.21 -1.19 35.77
N ALA A 83 7.02 -1.50 35.25
CA ALA A 83 5.90 -0.54 35.19
C ALA A 83 5.44 -0.05 36.57
N GLU A 84 5.73 -0.78 37.66
CA GLU A 84 5.33 -0.46 39.02
C GLU A 84 6.04 0.79 39.59
N GLY A 85 7.22 1.15 39.06
CA GLY A 85 7.99 2.33 39.49
C GLY A 85 7.67 3.63 38.74
N LEU A 86 6.86 3.57 37.69
CA LEU A 86 6.54 4.72 36.86
C LEU A 86 5.48 5.63 37.48
N ASN A 87 5.68 6.94 37.38
CA ASN A 87 4.62 7.89 37.73
C ASN A 87 3.49 7.85 36.68
N VAL A 88 2.35 8.47 36.98
CA VAL A 88 1.16 8.43 36.10
C VAL A 88 1.46 8.97 34.69
N ASP A 89 2.29 10.00 34.57
CA ASP A 89 2.60 10.64 33.30
C ASP A 89 3.51 9.76 32.45
N GLN A 90 4.52 9.13 33.06
CA GLN A 90 5.38 8.16 32.42
C GLN A 90 4.61 6.92 31.93
N ARG A 91 3.67 6.43 32.75
CA ARG A 91 2.80 5.31 32.39
C ARG A 91 1.91 5.64 31.19
N VAL A 92 1.35 6.84 31.10
CA VAL A 92 0.60 7.30 29.91
C VAL A 92 1.48 7.30 28.65
N ILE A 93 2.76 7.65 28.77
CA ILE A 93 3.67 7.61 27.61
C ILE A 93 3.91 6.17 27.19
N VAL A 94 4.27 5.28 28.10
CA VAL A 94 4.68 3.90 27.81
C VAL A 94 3.49 3.03 27.38
N GLU A 95 2.35 3.13 28.07
CA GLU A 95 1.21 2.25 27.85
C GLU A 95 0.22 2.74 26.79
N LEU A 96 0.20 4.05 26.49
CA LEU A 96 -0.79 4.61 25.55
C LEU A 96 -0.16 5.31 24.34
N ARG A 97 0.83 6.20 24.56
CA ARG A 97 1.37 7.03 23.46
C ARG A 97 2.33 6.25 22.57
N ILE A 98 3.24 5.47 23.14
CA ILE A 98 4.19 4.66 22.37
C ILE A 98 3.46 3.58 21.56
N PRO A 99 2.57 2.75 22.13
CA PRO A 99 1.82 1.77 21.36
C PRO A 99 1.00 2.39 20.24
N ARG A 100 0.30 3.50 20.51
CA ARG A 100 -0.45 4.23 19.48
C ARG A 100 0.45 4.69 18.33
N THR A 101 1.63 5.23 18.63
CA THR A 101 2.57 5.71 17.63
C THR A 101 3.12 4.56 16.79
N LEU A 102 3.49 3.45 17.41
CA LEU A 102 3.96 2.25 16.71
C LEU A 102 2.87 1.65 15.81
N LEU A 103 1.64 1.55 16.33
CA LEU A 103 0.49 1.09 15.53
C LEU A 103 0.21 2.02 14.34
N GLY A 104 0.29 3.34 14.56
CA GLY A 104 0.16 4.32 13.48
C GLY A 104 1.21 4.16 12.38
N LEU A 105 2.46 3.90 12.76
CA LEU A 105 3.57 3.67 11.81
C LEU A 105 3.35 2.42 10.97
N VAL A 106 3.05 1.28 11.60
CA VAL A 106 2.88 0.02 10.85
C VAL A 106 1.59 0.02 10.03
N ALA A 107 0.49 0.61 10.54
CA ALA A 107 -0.73 0.78 9.78
C ALA A 107 -0.53 1.71 8.58
N GLY A 108 0.16 2.85 8.77
CA GLY A 108 0.50 3.76 7.68
C GLY A 108 1.40 3.11 6.62
N ALA A 109 2.39 2.33 7.03
CA ALA A 109 3.23 1.58 6.10
C ALA A 109 2.43 0.53 5.31
N ALA A 110 1.53 -0.21 5.97
CA ALA A 110 0.66 -1.20 5.32
C ALA A 110 -0.30 -0.54 4.32
N LEU A 111 -0.95 0.57 4.71
CA LEU A 111 -1.85 1.34 3.85
C LEU A 111 -1.11 1.95 2.65
N GLY A 112 0.07 2.51 2.87
CA GLY A 112 0.91 3.05 1.79
C GLY A 112 1.34 1.99 0.80
N ALA A 113 1.78 0.83 1.26
CA ALA A 113 2.17 -0.29 0.41
C ALA A 113 0.97 -0.85 -0.37
N SER A 114 -0.17 -1.09 0.29
CA SER A 114 -1.37 -1.59 -0.36
C SER A 114 -1.94 -0.62 -1.38
N GLY A 115 -1.91 0.70 -1.07
CA GLY A 115 -2.28 1.76 -2.01
C GLY A 115 -1.38 1.76 -3.26
N ALA A 116 -0.06 1.66 -3.07
CA ALA A 116 0.88 1.59 -4.20
C ALA A 116 0.65 0.34 -5.07
N LEU A 117 0.39 -0.83 -4.45
CA LEU A 117 0.10 -2.06 -5.17
C LEU A 117 -1.18 -1.96 -6.00
N ILE A 118 -2.29 -1.45 -5.42
CA ILE A 118 -3.56 -1.37 -6.15
C ILE A 118 -3.49 -0.35 -7.28
N GLN A 119 -2.84 0.81 -7.06
CA GLN A 119 -2.64 1.83 -8.09
C GLN A 119 -1.77 1.30 -9.25
N GLY A 120 -0.71 0.56 -8.93
CA GLY A 120 0.12 -0.10 -9.95
C GLY A 120 -0.62 -1.20 -10.71
N HIS A 121 -1.40 -2.02 -10.02
CA HIS A 121 -2.14 -3.13 -10.63
C HIS A 121 -3.29 -2.66 -11.52
N THR A 122 -4.00 -1.62 -11.10
CA THR A 122 -5.10 -1.02 -11.88
C THR A 122 -4.61 0.01 -12.90
N ARG A 123 -3.33 0.36 -12.89
CA ARG A 123 -2.74 1.45 -13.69
C ARG A 123 -3.52 2.76 -13.53
N ASN A 124 -4.08 2.98 -12.36
CA ASN A 124 -4.91 4.12 -12.04
C ASN A 124 -4.45 4.76 -10.71
N PRO A 125 -3.94 6.01 -10.72
CA PRO A 125 -3.49 6.69 -9.51
C PRO A 125 -4.62 7.04 -8.52
N LEU A 126 -5.88 6.92 -8.94
CA LEU A 126 -7.06 7.15 -8.09
C LEU A 126 -7.62 5.86 -7.49
N ALA A 127 -7.00 4.71 -7.76
CA ALA A 127 -7.48 3.44 -7.22
C ALA A 127 -7.25 3.36 -5.71
N ASP A 128 -8.25 2.83 -5.03
CA ASP A 128 -8.29 2.57 -3.59
C ASP A 128 -8.49 1.09 -3.30
N THR A 129 -7.93 0.60 -2.19
CA THR A 129 -8.07 -0.79 -1.76
C THR A 129 -9.51 -1.21 -1.47
N GLY A 130 -10.36 -0.25 -1.11
CA GLY A 130 -11.80 -0.47 -0.88
C GLY A 130 -12.56 -0.90 -2.14
N ILE A 131 -12.09 -0.51 -3.33
CA ILE A 131 -12.73 -0.83 -4.61
C ILE A 131 -12.81 -2.35 -4.87
N LEU A 132 -11.83 -3.12 -4.37
CA LEU A 132 -11.82 -4.59 -4.53
C LEU A 132 -12.70 -5.34 -3.53
N GLY A 133 -13.50 -4.66 -2.72
CA GLY A 133 -14.36 -5.32 -1.73
C GLY A 133 -13.62 -5.90 -0.52
N ILE A 134 -12.32 -5.67 -0.39
CA ILE A 134 -11.47 -6.21 0.68
C ILE A 134 -12.01 -5.82 2.06
N ASN A 135 -12.36 -4.54 2.23
CA ASN A 135 -12.89 -4.01 3.50
C ASN A 135 -14.25 -4.61 3.85
N TYR A 136 -15.13 -4.81 2.87
CA TYR A 136 -16.43 -5.44 3.09
C TYR A 136 -16.29 -6.92 3.40
N GLY A 137 -15.34 -7.62 2.79
CA GLY A 137 -15.02 -9.00 3.13
C GLY A 137 -14.52 -9.15 4.56
N ALA A 138 -13.59 -8.28 4.98
CA ALA A 138 -13.13 -8.23 6.37
C ALA A 138 -14.28 -7.94 7.34
N SER A 139 -15.09 -6.92 7.03
CA SER A 139 -16.23 -6.50 7.86
C SER A 139 -17.30 -7.59 8.00
N LEU A 140 -17.62 -8.30 6.92
CA LEU A 140 -18.56 -9.41 6.98
C LEU A 140 -18.03 -10.54 7.88
N ALA A 141 -16.79 -10.94 7.72
CA ALA A 141 -16.20 -11.99 8.55
C ALA A 141 -16.16 -11.59 10.02
N VAL A 142 -15.87 -10.33 10.32
CA VAL A 142 -15.87 -9.79 11.68
C VAL A 142 -17.27 -9.78 12.28
N VAL A 143 -18.29 -9.24 11.58
CA VAL A 143 -19.65 -9.24 12.13
C VAL A 143 -20.21 -10.65 12.29
N ALA A 144 -19.93 -11.56 11.37
CA ALA A 144 -20.30 -12.95 11.48
C ALA A 144 -19.61 -13.64 12.68
N SER A 145 -18.33 -13.33 12.94
CA SER A 145 -17.61 -13.87 14.11
C SER A 145 -18.22 -13.39 15.42
N PHE A 146 -18.67 -12.15 15.52
CA PHE A 146 -19.36 -11.61 16.69
C PHE A 146 -20.72 -12.26 16.88
N SER A 147 -21.52 -12.29 15.79
CA SER A 147 -22.93 -12.68 15.85
C SER A 147 -23.11 -14.18 16.02
N LEU A 148 -22.32 -15.00 15.32
CA LEU A 148 -22.51 -16.44 15.26
C LEU A 148 -21.65 -17.21 16.25
N LEU A 149 -20.44 -16.69 16.55
CA LEU A 149 -19.44 -17.40 17.35
C LEU A 149 -19.12 -16.70 18.68
N GLY A 150 -19.69 -15.50 18.92
CA GLY A 150 -19.44 -14.73 20.15
C GLY A 150 -17.98 -14.31 20.34
N VAL A 151 -17.20 -14.17 19.26
CA VAL A 151 -15.78 -13.81 19.32
C VAL A 151 -15.62 -12.39 19.84
N THR A 152 -14.84 -12.22 20.93
CA THR A 152 -14.56 -10.90 21.54
C THR A 152 -13.08 -10.59 21.58
N SER A 153 -12.21 -11.57 21.41
CA SER A 153 -10.76 -11.41 21.42
C SER A 153 -10.27 -10.62 20.20
N VAL A 154 -9.43 -9.61 20.42
CA VAL A 154 -8.83 -8.78 19.37
C VAL A 154 -8.06 -9.63 18.36
N TRP A 155 -7.31 -10.63 18.86
CA TRP A 155 -6.55 -11.54 18.02
C TRP A 155 -7.45 -12.38 17.10
N ALA A 156 -8.48 -13.03 17.67
CA ALA A 156 -9.42 -13.83 16.88
C ALA A 156 -10.18 -12.96 15.87
N THR A 157 -10.63 -11.77 16.27
CA THR A 157 -11.29 -10.81 15.36
C THR A 157 -10.37 -10.41 14.20
N SER A 158 -9.08 -10.19 14.47
CA SER A 158 -8.10 -9.89 13.42
C SER A 158 -7.93 -11.06 12.44
N MET A 159 -7.91 -12.31 12.94
CA MET A 159 -7.84 -13.51 12.09
C MET A 159 -9.06 -13.63 11.17
N TRP A 160 -10.25 -13.39 11.71
CA TRP A 160 -11.48 -13.38 10.91
C TRP A 160 -11.46 -12.28 9.86
N ALA A 161 -11.00 -11.08 10.23
CA ALA A 161 -10.86 -9.96 9.29
C ALA A 161 -9.91 -10.28 8.14
N PHE A 162 -8.73 -10.84 8.42
CA PHE A 162 -7.77 -11.25 7.38
C PHE A 162 -8.35 -12.37 6.50
N GLY A 163 -8.99 -13.38 7.10
CA GLY A 163 -9.65 -14.45 6.35
C GLY A 163 -10.72 -13.92 5.41
N GLY A 164 -11.58 -13.01 5.89
CA GLY A 164 -12.61 -12.35 5.08
C GLY A 164 -12.04 -11.48 3.96
N ALA A 165 -10.98 -10.73 4.25
CA ALA A 165 -10.28 -9.92 3.24
C ALA A 165 -9.69 -10.79 2.12
N ILE A 166 -9.01 -11.88 2.48
CA ILE A 166 -8.43 -12.83 1.52
C ILE A 166 -9.53 -13.52 0.70
N ALA A 167 -10.61 -13.98 1.35
CA ALA A 167 -11.72 -14.63 0.66
C ALA A 167 -12.41 -13.70 -0.35
N ALA A 168 -12.69 -12.44 0.04
CA ALA A 168 -13.27 -11.44 -0.85
C ALA A 168 -12.35 -11.14 -2.03
N THR A 169 -11.05 -10.97 -1.78
CA THR A 169 -10.06 -10.74 -2.83
C THR A 169 -10.00 -11.91 -3.80
N ALA A 170 -9.91 -13.14 -3.29
CA ALA A 170 -9.87 -14.34 -4.11
C ALA A 170 -11.15 -14.48 -4.96
N LEU A 171 -12.30 -14.16 -4.38
CA LEU A 171 -13.58 -14.20 -5.10
C LEU A 171 -13.63 -13.18 -6.25
N VAL A 172 -13.20 -11.93 -6.01
CA VAL A 172 -13.17 -10.89 -7.06
C VAL A 172 -12.23 -11.30 -8.20
N PHE A 173 -11.03 -11.77 -7.88
CA PHE A 173 -10.09 -12.24 -8.91
C PHE A 173 -10.61 -13.45 -9.67
N SER A 174 -11.27 -14.39 -8.98
CA SER A 174 -11.90 -15.55 -9.63
C SER A 174 -13.02 -15.13 -10.60
N LEU A 175 -13.90 -14.22 -10.15
CA LEU A 175 -14.99 -13.69 -10.99
C LEU A 175 -14.43 -12.92 -12.21
N ALA A 176 -13.39 -12.13 -12.02
CA ALA A 176 -12.75 -11.39 -13.12
C ALA A 176 -12.07 -12.30 -14.15
N SER A 177 -11.73 -13.54 -13.78
CA SER A 177 -11.06 -14.52 -14.64
C SER A 177 -12.01 -15.45 -15.39
N ILE A 178 -13.30 -15.49 -15.06
CA ILE A 178 -14.30 -16.40 -15.67
C ILE A 178 -14.48 -16.17 -17.20
N GLY A 179 -14.10 -15.01 -17.73
CA GLY A 179 -14.19 -14.69 -19.15
C GLY A 179 -13.07 -15.26 -20.03
N GLY A 180 -12.18 -16.11 -19.52
CA GLY A 180 -11.10 -16.76 -20.29
C GLY A 180 -9.93 -15.87 -20.68
N GLY A 181 -9.84 -14.64 -20.13
CA GLY A 181 -8.74 -13.70 -20.32
C GLY A 181 -7.99 -13.44 -19.02
N GLN A 182 -6.89 -12.69 -19.12
CA GLN A 182 -6.26 -12.12 -17.92
C GLN A 182 -7.24 -11.14 -17.25
N ALA A 183 -7.26 -11.12 -15.92
CA ALA A 183 -8.13 -10.25 -15.15
C ALA A 183 -7.90 -8.76 -15.54
N ASN A 184 -8.84 -8.21 -16.31
CA ASN A 184 -8.77 -6.83 -16.77
C ASN A 184 -9.01 -5.89 -15.56
N PRO A 185 -8.25 -4.80 -15.40
CA PRO A 185 -8.47 -3.82 -14.34
C PRO A 185 -9.93 -3.34 -14.24
N MET A 186 -10.62 -3.18 -15.35
CA MET A 186 -12.02 -2.76 -15.37
C MET A 186 -12.96 -3.83 -14.78
N THR A 187 -12.75 -5.10 -15.10
CA THR A 187 -13.55 -6.20 -14.55
C THR A 187 -13.31 -6.41 -13.06
N LEU A 188 -12.07 -6.18 -12.58
CA LEU A 188 -11.74 -6.21 -11.16
C LEU A 188 -12.48 -5.11 -10.40
N VAL A 189 -12.50 -3.89 -10.91
CA VAL A 189 -13.20 -2.75 -10.28
C VAL A 189 -14.70 -3.00 -10.24
N LEU A 190 -15.32 -3.40 -11.36
CA LEU A 190 -16.76 -3.68 -11.43
C LEU A 190 -17.15 -4.88 -10.57
N GLY A 191 -16.38 -5.95 -10.61
CA GLY A 191 -16.58 -7.14 -9.77
C GLY A 191 -16.45 -6.83 -8.28
N GLY A 192 -15.43 -6.03 -7.91
CA GLY A 192 -15.24 -5.55 -6.54
C GLY A 192 -16.40 -4.68 -6.05
N ALA A 193 -16.87 -3.75 -6.88
CA ALA A 193 -18.03 -2.91 -6.54
C ALA A 193 -19.32 -3.73 -6.36
N ALA A 194 -19.59 -4.66 -7.27
CA ALA A 194 -20.75 -5.55 -7.18
C ALA A 194 -20.67 -6.44 -5.93
N LEU A 195 -19.50 -7.05 -5.66
CA LEU A 195 -19.29 -7.84 -4.45
C LEU A 195 -19.48 -6.98 -3.19
N SER A 196 -18.91 -5.76 -3.16
CA SER A 196 -19.07 -4.83 -2.03
C SER A 196 -20.53 -4.52 -1.73
N ALA A 197 -21.35 -4.31 -2.76
CA ALA A 197 -22.78 -4.07 -2.58
C ALA A 197 -23.50 -5.27 -1.95
N VAL A 198 -23.21 -6.49 -2.42
CA VAL A 198 -23.78 -7.72 -1.86
C VAL A 198 -23.34 -7.93 -0.40
N LEU A 199 -22.03 -7.81 -0.14
CA LEU A 199 -21.49 -7.97 1.21
C LEU A 199 -22.04 -6.92 2.17
N SER A 200 -22.18 -5.66 1.73
CA SER A 200 -22.79 -4.57 2.50
C SER A 200 -24.24 -4.86 2.88
N ALA A 201 -25.04 -5.40 1.95
CA ALA A 201 -26.41 -5.80 2.24
C ALA A 201 -26.48 -6.92 3.29
N ILE A 202 -25.60 -7.92 3.23
CA ILE A 202 -25.54 -9.00 4.22
C ILE A 202 -25.12 -8.45 5.59
N ILE A 203 -24.08 -7.57 5.64
CA ILE A 203 -23.64 -6.89 6.86
C ILE A 203 -24.78 -6.11 7.50
N SER A 204 -25.56 -5.37 6.69
CA SER A 204 -26.73 -4.64 7.17
C SER A 204 -27.78 -5.57 7.79
N GLY A 205 -27.97 -6.76 7.25
CA GLY A 205 -28.81 -7.79 7.85
C GLY A 205 -28.35 -8.17 9.25
N PHE A 206 -27.04 -8.46 9.45
CA PHE A 206 -26.48 -8.76 10.77
C PHE A 206 -26.61 -7.60 11.78
N ILE A 207 -26.42 -6.37 11.31
CA ILE A 207 -26.50 -5.17 12.17
C ILE A 207 -27.94 -4.94 12.67
N LEU A 208 -28.93 -5.21 11.82
CA LEU A 208 -30.35 -5.00 12.17
C LEU A 208 -30.93 -6.08 13.10
N THR A 209 -30.21 -7.19 13.30
CA THR A 209 -30.71 -8.27 14.17
C THR A 209 -30.36 -8.07 15.65
N ASP A 210 -29.36 -7.24 15.98
CA ASP A 210 -28.90 -7.05 17.35
C ASP A 210 -28.20 -5.69 17.52
N ASP A 211 -28.68 -4.88 18.46
CA ASP A 211 -28.11 -3.55 18.78
C ASP A 211 -26.64 -3.63 19.21
N ALA A 212 -26.23 -4.73 19.88
CA ALA A 212 -24.83 -4.94 20.25
C ALA A 212 -23.94 -5.10 19.01
N ASN A 213 -24.42 -5.71 17.94
CA ASN A 213 -23.72 -5.80 16.68
C ASN A 213 -23.58 -4.44 16.00
N LEU A 214 -24.61 -3.61 16.09
CA LEU A 214 -24.59 -2.24 15.56
C LEU A 214 -23.47 -1.43 16.21
N ASP A 215 -23.36 -1.44 17.54
CA ASP A 215 -22.35 -0.68 18.27
C ASP A 215 -20.92 -1.20 17.94
N ARG A 216 -20.71 -2.52 17.93
CA ARG A 216 -19.42 -3.11 17.56
C ARG A 216 -19.01 -2.73 16.16
N MET A 217 -19.93 -2.78 15.18
CA MET A 217 -19.66 -2.43 13.80
C MET A 217 -19.38 -0.94 13.60
N ARG A 218 -20.01 -0.06 14.35
CA ARG A 218 -19.69 1.38 14.35
C ARG A 218 -18.21 1.60 14.72
N PHE A 219 -17.77 1.01 15.84
CA PHE A 219 -16.38 1.13 16.28
C PHE A 219 -15.40 0.45 15.30
N TRP A 220 -15.79 -0.69 14.71
CA TRP A 220 -14.99 -1.36 13.71
C TRP A 220 -14.82 -0.52 12.43
N THR A 221 -15.92 0.03 11.89
CA THR A 221 -15.92 0.80 10.63
C THR A 221 -15.15 2.11 10.76
N VAL A 222 -15.29 2.81 11.87
CA VAL A 222 -14.53 4.05 12.15
C VAL A 222 -13.04 3.73 12.31
N GLY A 223 -12.73 2.61 12.95
CA GLY A 223 -11.37 2.23 13.30
C GLY A 223 -10.76 3.16 14.36
N SER A 224 -9.90 2.64 15.21
CA SER A 224 -9.14 3.45 16.15
C SER A 224 -7.89 2.73 16.61
N ILE A 225 -6.78 3.45 16.62
CA ILE A 225 -5.53 3.01 17.25
C ILE A 225 -5.39 3.57 18.70
N ALA A 226 -6.33 4.41 19.14
CA ALA A 226 -6.32 4.98 20.49
C ALA A 226 -6.71 3.93 21.53
N GLY A 227 -6.01 3.94 22.67
CA GLY A 227 -6.29 3.01 23.77
C GLY A 227 -5.93 1.56 23.47
N ARG A 228 -5.10 1.30 22.44
CA ARG A 228 -4.55 -0.01 22.15
C ARG A 228 -3.19 -0.16 22.81
N ASP A 229 -2.97 -1.33 23.41
CA ASP A 229 -1.72 -1.69 24.07
C ASP A 229 -0.70 -2.34 23.12
N LEU A 230 0.49 -2.64 23.65
CA LEU A 230 1.54 -3.35 22.91
C LEU A 230 1.15 -4.78 22.52
N THR A 231 0.21 -5.41 23.22
CA THR A 231 -0.28 -6.75 22.89
C THR A 231 -0.94 -6.75 21.51
N VAL A 232 -1.74 -5.73 21.21
CA VAL A 232 -2.34 -5.54 19.88
C VAL A 232 -1.26 -5.30 18.83
N PHE A 233 -0.27 -4.45 19.14
CA PHE A 233 0.85 -4.20 18.22
C PHE A 233 1.60 -5.49 17.85
N TYR A 234 2.02 -6.29 18.83
CA TYR A 234 2.71 -7.55 18.58
C TYR A 234 1.81 -8.58 17.88
N GLY A 235 0.50 -8.51 18.13
CA GLY A 235 -0.46 -9.39 17.46
C GLY A 235 -0.61 -9.11 15.97
N VAL A 236 -0.60 -7.85 15.53
CA VAL A 236 -0.78 -7.50 14.10
C VAL A 236 0.53 -7.38 13.34
N LEU A 237 1.65 -7.12 14.02
CA LEU A 237 2.96 -6.89 13.41
C LEU A 237 3.41 -8.00 12.46
N PRO A 238 3.31 -9.32 12.79
CA PRO A 238 3.74 -10.39 11.89
C PRO A 238 3.02 -10.37 10.54
N PHE A 239 1.70 -10.10 10.56
CA PHE A 239 0.89 -10.04 9.33
C PHE A 239 1.29 -8.87 8.45
N ILE A 240 1.52 -7.70 9.07
CA ILE A 240 1.96 -6.50 8.34
C ILE A 240 3.35 -6.73 7.75
N LEU A 241 4.28 -7.32 8.51
CA LEU A 241 5.63 -7.62 8.02
C LEU A 241 5.62 -8.61 6.85
N VAL A 242 4.81 -9.67 6.94
CA VAL A 242 4.64 -10.63 5.83
C VAL A 242 4.02 -9.92 4.62
N GLY A 243 2.98 -9.11 4.81
CA GLY A 243 2.36 -8.33 3.74
C GLY A 243 3.33 -7.36 3.06
N LEU A 244 4.11 -6.62 3.84
CA LEU A 244 5.14 -5.71 3.32
C LEU A 244 6.25 -6.48 2.57
N LEU A 245 6.70 -7.61 3.11
CA LEU A 245 7.69 -8.45 2.43
C LEU A 245 7.17 -8.93 1.07
N LEU A 246 5.94 -9.43 1.02
CA LEU A 246 5.31 -9.84 -0.24
C LEU A 246 5.16 -8.66 -1.20
N ALA A 247 4.79 -7.48 -0.72
CA ALA A 247 4.72 -6.26 -1.50
C ALA A 247 6.07 -5.90 -2.14
N PHE A 248 7.16 -5.98 -1.37
CA PHE A 248 8.51 -5.73 -1.88
C PHE A 248 8.96 -6.78 -2.90
N ILE A 249 8.67 -8.05 -2.67
CA ILE A 249 9.01 -9.13 -3.61
C ILE A 249 8.26 -8.98 -4.94
N THR A 250 7.00 -8.53 -4.91
CA THR A 250 6.17 -8.36 -6.10
C THR A 250 6.35 -7.02 -6.81
N ALA A 251 6.97 -6.01 -6.15
CA ALA A 251 7.16 -4.68 -6.72
C ALA A 251 7.89 -4.65 -8.09
N PRO A 252 8.98 -5.43 -8.34
CA PRO A 252 9.62 -5.46 -9.65
C PRO A 252 8.71 -5.98 -10.75
N GLN A 253 7.89 -7.00 -10.46
CA GLN A 253 6.94 -7.56 -11.42
C GLN A 253 5.84 -6.54 -11.76
N LEU A 254 5.38 -5.79 -10.76
CA LEU A 254 4.41 -4.72 -10.95
C LEU A 254 4.96 -3.60 -11.85
N ASN A 255 6.24 -3.26 -11.69
CA ASN A 255 6.89 -2.28 -12.56
C ASN A 255 6.96 -2.76 -14.04
N LEU A 256 7.20 -4.06 -14.27
CA LEU A 256 7.17 -4.64 -15.62
C LEU A 256 5.76 -4.58 -16.23
N LEU A 257 4.73 -4.89 -15.47
CA LEU A 257 3.34 -4.77 -15.91
C LEU A 257 2.97 -3.34 -16.33
N ASN A 258 3.53 -2.34 -15.65
CA ASN A 258 3.30 -0.92 -15.99
C ASN A 258 3.96 -0.48 -17.30
N LEU A 259 4.94 -1.24 -17.84
CA LEU A 259 5.57 -0.95 -19.12
C LEU A 259 4.74 -1.46 -20.33
N GLY A 260 3.67 -2.19 -20.10
CA GLY A 260 2.79 -2.77 -21.11
C GLY A 260 2.81 -4.30 -21.11
N ASP A 261 1.68 -4.90 -21.45
CA ASP A 261 1.50 -6.36 -21.42
C ASP A 261 2.40 -7.09 -22.44
N ASP A 262 2.71 -6.44 -23.58
CA ASP A 262 3.60 -6.98 -24.60
C ASP A 262 5.06 -7.09 -24.12
N ILE A 263 5.51 -6.14 -23.27
CA ILE A 263 6.85 -6.15 -22.69
C ILE A 263 6.90 -7.11 -21.49
N ALA A 264 5.84 -7.17 -20.70
CA ALA A 264 5.75 -8.06 -19.55
C ALA A 264 5.72 -9.54 -19.93
N SER A 265 5.16 -9.88 -21.13
CA SER A 265 5.10 -11.23 -21.68
C SER A 265 6.30 -11.59 -22.59
N GLY A 266 7.21 -10.64 -22.82
CA GLY A 266 8.39 -10.86 -23.67
C GLY A 266 9.42 -11.82 -23.06
N PRO A 267 10.34 -12.39 -23.87
CA PRO A 267 11.31 -13.41 -23.45
C PRO A 267 12.30 -12.94 -22.37
N VAL A 268 12.41 -11.64 -22.10
CA VAL A 268 13.24 -11.07 -21.03
C VAL A 268 12.70 -11.37 -19.64
N SER A 269 11.39 -11.57 -19.49
CA SER A 269 10.76 -11.96 -18.21
C SER A 269 11.18 -13.36 -17.75
N TYR A 270 11.49 -14.26 -18.69
CA TYR A 270 11.88 -15.63 -18.37
C TYR A 270 13.33 -15.78 -17.91
N THR A 271 14.22 -14.88 -18.31
CA THR A 271 15.65 -14.99 -18.01
C THR A 271 16.02 -14.59 -16.58
N HIS A 272 15.17 -13.80 -15.89
CA HIS A 272 15.40 -13.43 -14.50
C HIS A 272 14.79 -14.40 -13.47
N LEU A 273 13.88 -15.29 -13.89
CA LEU A 273 13.26 -16.29 -13.01
C LEU A 273 13.93 -17.67 -13.10
N THR A 274 14.71 -17.92 -14.15
CA THR A 274 15.52 -19.14 -14.27
C THR A 274 16.99 -18.76 -14.31
N LEU A 275 17.65 -18.78 -13.16
CA LEU A 275 19.10 -18.83 -13.12
C LEU A 275 19.56 -20.07 -13.86
N PRO A 276 20.32 -19.96 -14.98
CA PRO A 276 20.87 -21.15 -15.61
C PRO A 276 22.04 -21.63 -14.77
N THR A 277 21.79 -22.58 -13.88
CA THR A 277 22.82 -23.47 -13.38
C THR A 277 23.22 -24.47 -14.48
N LYS A 278 23.84 -23.98 -15.52
CA LYS A 278 24.63 -24.83 -16.43
C LYS A 278 25.91 -24.11 -16.76
N ARG A 279 26.94 -24.38 -15.96
CA ARG A 279 28.31 -24.33 -16.40
C ARG A 279 28.46 -25.38 -17.47
N ILE A 280 28.78 -24.96 -18.66
CA ILE A 280 29.26 -25.84 -19.71
C ILE A 280 30.74 -26.08 -19.44
N VAL A 281 31.10 -27.35 -19.30
CA VAL A 281 32.46 -27.87 -19.33
C VAL A 281 32.98 -27.77 -20.74
#